data_663d6bac95d165f7f0590a073816aa29
#
_entry.id   663d6bac95d165f7f0590a073816aa29
#
_cell.length_a   1.000
_cell.length_b   1.000
_cell.length_c   1.000
_cell.angle_alpha   90.00
_cell.angle_beta   90.00
_cell.angle_gamma   90.00
#
_symmetry.space_group_name_H-M   'P 1'
#
loop_
_entity.id
_entity.type
_entity.pdbx_description
1 polymer ?
#
loop_
_entity_poly.entity_id
_entity_poly.type
_entity_poly.pdbx_seq_one_letter_code
_entity_poly.pdbx_strand_id
1 'polypeptide(L)'
;MRSPTPGQLLREARRRHGVSQTRLATRAGTTQSAISRIESDRVSPSVETLRSLLHLLGEDLVLSGQERDTGIDRAMTRGNLARNPDERVKYGLQFADLVRRNRGAAKTAA
;
A
#
# COMPACT_ATOMS: atom_id res chain seq x y z
N MET A 1 10.47 4.95 17.37
CA MET A 1 10.78 4.90 15.94
C MET A 1 9.57 5.29 15.12
N ARG A 2 9.75 6.23 14.24
CA ARG A 2 8.69 6.59 13.30
C ARG A 2 8.67 5.60 12.14
N SER A 3 7.47 5.19 11.76
CA SER A 3 7.31 4.39 10.55
C SER A 3 7.72 5.22 9.33
N PRO A 4 8.34 4.61 8.32
CA PRO A 4 8.67 5.32 7.09
C PRO A 4 7.40 5.76 6.36
N THR A 5 7.48 6.88 5.66
CA THR A 5 6.41 7.32 4.77
C THR A 5 6.39 6.44 3.50
N PRO A 6 5.27 6.40 2.76
CA PRO A 6 5.24 5.69 1.48
C PRO A 6 6.34 6.16 0.52
N GLY A 7 6.61 7.46 0.49
CA GLY A 7 7.68 8.02 -0.34
C GLY A 7 9.06 7.53 0.07
N GLN A 8 9.32 7.46 1.37
CA GLN A 8 10.59 6.95 1.89
C GLN A 8 10.78 5.47 1.56
N LEU A 9 9.72 4.67 1.70
CA LEU A 9 9.77 3.25 1.33
C LEU A 9 10.13 3.07 -0.13
N LEU A 10 9.50 3.82 -1.00
CA LEU A 10 9.76 3.75 -2.44
C LEU A 10 11.18 4.17 -2.77
N ARG A 11 11.63 5.28 -2.22
CA ARG A 11 12.97 5.81 -2.45
C ARG A 11 14.05 4.83 -1.99
N GLU A 12 13.91 4.26 -0.81
CA GLU A 12 14.85 3.28 -0.27
C GLU A 12 14.90 2.01 -1.11
N ALA A 13 13.73 1.50 -1.50
CA ALA A 13 13.64 0.33 -2.36
C ALA A 13 14.32 0.57 -3.71
N ARG A 14 14.04 1.73 -4.32
CA ARG A 14 14.64 2.12 -5.59
C ARG A 14 16.17 2.19 -5.49
N ARG A 15 16.68 2.77 -4.44
CA ARG A 15 18.13 2.89 -4.20
C ARG A 15 18.79 1.54 -3.96
N ARG A 16 18.12 0.64 -3.21
CA ARG A 16 18.63 -0.71 -2.99
C ARG A 16 18.86 -1.47 -4.29
N HIS A 17 17.99 -1.24 -5.26
CA HIS A 17 18.04 -1.93 -6.56
C HIS A 17 18.79 -1.13 -7.64
N GLY A 18 19.34 0.03 -7.29
CA GLY A 18 20.13 0.85 -8.23
C GLY A 18 19.32 1.37 -9.41
N VAL A 19 18.02 1.60 -9.22
CA VAL A 19 17.11 2.05 -10.28
C VAL A 19 16.89 3.56 -10.14
N SER A 20 17.02 4.30 -11.24
CA SER A 20 16.77 5.75 -11.24
C SER A 20 15.25 6.04 -11.21
N GLN A 21 14.89 7.26 -10.81
CA GLN A 21 13.49 7.70 -10.88
C GLN A 21 12.94 7.60 -12.30
N THR A 22 13.73 7.97 -13.28
CA THR A 22 13.34 7.91 -14.69
C THR A 22 13.09 6.48 -15.14
N ARG A 23 13.95 5.54 -14.76
CA ARG A 23 13.78 4.13 -15.12
C ARG A 23 12.52 3.54 -14.48
N LEU A 24 12.30 3.85 -13.22
CA LEU A 24 11.09 3.39 -12.53
C LEU A 24 9.84 3.97 -13.18
N ALA A 25 9.87 5.26 -13.50
CA ALA A 25 8.76 5.93 -14.18
C ALA A 25 8.45 5.27 -15.53
N THR A 26 9.46 4.97 -16.31
CA THR A 26 9.29 4.27 -17.60
C THR A 26 8.64 2.90 -17.41
N ARG A 27 9.11 2.11 -16.45
CA ARG A 27 8.56 0.79 -16.15
C ARG A 27 7.11 0.87 -15.66
N ALA A 28 6.79 1.93 -14.93
CA ALA A 28 5.45 2.12 -14.35
C ALA A 28 4.47 2.80 -15.32
N GLY A 29 4.93 3.24 -16.48
CA GLY A 29 4.09 3.96 -17.42
C GLY A 29 3.69 5.35 -16.95
N THR A 30 4.55 5.99 -16.16
CA THR A 30 4.31 7.33 -15.60
C THR A 30 5.50 8.24 -15.88
N THR A 31 5.53 9.40 -15.25
CA THR A 31 6.59 10.40 -15.45
C THR A 31 7.57 10.41 -14.27
N GLN A 32 8.79 10.84 -14.54
CA GLN A 32 9.79 11.02 -13.49
C GLN A 32 9.30 12.04 -12.44
N SER A 33 8.60 13.10 -12.88
CA SER A 33 8.02 14.08 -11.97
C SER A 33 7.01 13.45 -11.01
N ALA A 34 6.19 12.51 -11.48
CA ALA A 34 5.23 11.81 -10.62
C ALA A 34 5.94 10.97 -9.56
N ILE A 35 6.98 10.25 -9.94
CA ILE A 35 7.79 9.46 -8.99
C ILE A 35 8.46 10.40 -7.97
N SER A 36 9.03 11.50 -8.44
CA SER A 36 9.67 12.49 -7.56
C SER A 36 8.71 13.05 -6.51
N ARG A 37 7.47 13.35 -6.90
CA ARG A 37 6.45 13.86 -5.97
C ARG A 37 6.09 12.84 -4.90
N ILE A 38 5.99 11.57 -5.27
CA ILE A 38 5.73 10.49 -4.31
C ILE A 38 6.90 10.37 -3.33
N GLU A 39 8.13 10.33 -3.83
CA GLU A 39 9.32 10.17 -2.98
C GLU A 39 9.57 11.35 -2.06
N SER A 40 9.13 12.55 -2.43
CA SER A 40 9.24 13.74 -1.59
C SER A 40 8.03 13.97 -0.66
N ASP A 41 7.10 13.04 -0.62
CA ASP A 41 5.87 13.09 0.19
C ASP A 41 4.93 14.24 -0.17
N ARG A 42 5.06 14.80 -1.37
CA ARG A 42 4.12 15.81 -1.90
C ARG A 42 2.80 15.18 -2.30
N VAL A 43 2.84 13.93 -2.72
CA VAL A 43 1.67 13.14 -3.10
C VAL A 43 1.73 11.85 -2.32
N SER A 44 0.62 11.46 -1.70
CA SER A 44 0.50 10.18 -1.03
C SER A 44 -0.08 9.16 -2.01
N PRO A 45 0.67 8.12 -2.38
CA PRO A 45 0.16 7.10 -3.28
C PRO A 45 -0.87 6.23 -2.55
N SER A 46 -1.80 5.65 -3.31
CA SER A 46 -2.64 4.59 -2.76
C SER A 46 -1.78 3.36 -2.42
N VAL A 47 -2.33 2.48 -1.60
CA VAL A 47 -1.66 1.20 -1.28
C VAL A 47 -1.40 0.41 -2.55
N GLU A 48 -2.35 0.39 -3.47
CA GLU A 48 -2.22 -0.30 -4.74
C GLU A 48 -1.09 0.26 -5.60
N THR A 49 -1.01 1.58 -5.70
CA THR A 49 0.04 2.25 -6.45
C THR A 49 1.41 1.95 -5.85
N LEU A 50 1.54 2.07 -4.54
CA LEU A 50 2.78 1.78 -3.84
C LEU A 50 3.19 0.32 -4.02
N ARG A 51 2.24 -0.61 -3.89
CA ARG A 51 2.49 -2.04 -4.10
C ARG A 51 2.99 -2.31 -5.51
N SER A 52 2.37 -1.71 -6.52
CA SER A 52 2.77 -1.89 -7.92
C SER A 52 4.17 -1.37 -8.17
N LEU A 53 4.50 -0.20 -7.64
CA LEU A 53 5.83 0.39 -7.79
C LEU A 53 6.91 -0.45 -7.12
N LEU A 54 6.66 -0.95 -5.92
CA LEU A 54 7.59 -1.83 -5.23
C LEU A 54 7.76 -3.15 -5.97
N HIS A 55 6.66 -3.70 -6.50
CA HIS A 55 6.70 -4.93 -7.28
C HIS A 55 7.59 -4.79 -8.53
N LEU A 56 7.53 -3.66 -9.21
CA LEU A 56 8.41 -3.37 -10.35
C LEU A 56 9.89 -3.31 -9.97
N LEU A 57 10.17 -3.06 -8.69
CA LEU A 57 11.52 -3.07 -8.14
C LEU A 57 11.92 -4.45 -7.60
N GLY A 58 11.03 -5.43 -7.68
CA GLY A 58 11.27 -6.77 -7.14
C GLY A 58 11.02 -6.88 -5.64
N GLU A 59 10.23 -5.98 -5.07
CA GLU A 59 9.89 -6.00 -3.64
C GLU A 59 8.40 -6.13 -3.44
N ASP A 60 8.01 -6.72 -2.33
CA ASP A 60 6.62 -6.84 -1.93
C ASP A 60 6.30 -5.85 -0.81
N LEU A 61 5.13 -5.21 -0.89
CA LEU A 61 4.63 -4.37 0.18
C LEU A 61 3.95 -5.26 1.23
N VAL A 62 4.44 -5.18 2.45
CA VAL A 62 3.84 -5.89 3.59
C VAL A 62 3.14 -4.85 4.46
N LEU A 63 1.86 -5.06 4.69
CA LEU A 63 1.04 -4.23 5.56
C LEU A 63 0.61 -5.03 6.77
N SER A 64 0.73 -4.43 7.94
CA SER A 64 0.23 -5.05 9.17
C SER A 64 -0.40 -4.00 10.05
N GLY A 65 -1.45 -4.41 10.76
CA GLY A 65 -2.03 -3.60 11.80
C GLY A 65 -1.58 -4.12 13.16
N GLN A 66 -1.31 -3.20 14.07
CA GLN A 66 -0.99 -3.55 15.45
C GLN A 66 -2.07 -3.00 16.37
N GLU A 67 -2.47 -3.81 17.34
CA GLU A 67 -3.38 -3.36 18.38
C GLU A 67 -2.65 -2.33 19.24
N ARG A 68 -3.29 -1.16 19.40
CA ARG A 68 -2.75 -0.14 20.30
C ARG A 68 -3.13 -0.50 21.73
N ASP A 69 -2.18 -0.30 22.64
CA ASP A 69 -2.40 -0.57 24.05
C ASP A 69 -3.16 0.58 24.72
N THR A 70 -4.42 0.75 24.32
CA THR A 70 -5.37 1.65 24.97
C THR A 70 -6.56 0.80 25.38
N GLY A 71 -6.82 0.67 26.67
CA GLY A 71 -7.88 -0.21 27.19
C GLY A 71 -9.26 0.05 26.59
N ILE A 72 -9.57 1.30 26.26
CA ILE A 72 -10.85 1.69 25.66
C ILE A 72 -10.98 1.14 24.23
N ASP A 73 -9.93 1.30 23.41
CA ASP A 73 -9.95 0.86 22.02
C ASP A 73 -10.05 -0.67 21.92
N ARG A 74 -9.38 -1.39 22.82
CA ARG A 74 -9.48 -2.85 22.90
C ARG A 74 -10.90 -3.31 23.20
N ALA A 75 -11.54 -2.68 24.18
CA ALA A 75 -12.91 -3.03 24.55
C ALA A 75 -13.89 -2.79 23.40
N MET A 76 -13.76 -1.68 22.71
CA MET A 76 -14.60 -1.36 21.55
C MET A 76 -14.37 -2.32 20.39
N THR A 77 -13.12 -2.61 20.07
CA THR A 77 -12.77 -3.54 18.98
C THR A 77 -13.30 -4.94 19.25
N ARG A 78 -13.14 -5.45 20.46
CA ARG A 78 -13.67 -6.76 20.88
C ARG A 78 -15.19 -6.77 20.85
N GLY A 79 -15.82 -5.71 21.30
CA GLY A 79 -17.27 -5.58 21.27
C GLY A 79 -17.82 -5.65 19.84
N ASN A 80 -17.20 -4.95 18.92
CA ASN A 80 -17.60 -4.96 17.52
C ASN A 80 -17.38 -6.32 16.86
N LEU A 81 -16.28 -6.97 17.14
CA LEU A 81 -15.98 -8.31 16.61
C LEU A 81 -16.96 -9.37 17.14
N ALA A 82 -17.42 -9.22 18.39
CA ALA A 82 -18.38 -10.13 18.97
C ALA A 82 -19.82 -9.90 18.50
N ARG A 83 -20.17 -8.65 18.15
CA ARG A 83 -21.56 -8.27 17.86
C ARG A 83 -22.01 -8.59 16.43
N ASN A 84 -21.11 -8.50 15.44
CA ASN A 84 -21.50 -8.57 14.02
C ASN A 84 -20.57 -9.46 13.19
N PRO A 85 -20.63 -10.80 13.35
CA PRO A 85 -19.85 -11.69 12.49
C PRO A 85 -20.25 -11.57 11.01
N ASP A 86 -21.53 -11.27 10.74
CA ASP A 86 -22.03 -11.12 9.37
C ASP A 86 -21.45 -9.88 8.68
N GLU A 87 -21.35 -8.76 9.38
CA GLU A 87 -20.70 -7.56 8.85
C GLU A 87 -19.21 -7.79 8.57
N ARG A 88 -18.57 -8.56 9.41
CA ARG A 88 -17.16 -8.91 9.23
C ARG A 88 -16.94 -9.70 7.93
N VAL A 89 -17.81 -10.68 7.66
CA VAL A 89 -17.79 -11.45 6.41
C VAL A 89 -18.06 -10.53 5.21
N LYS A 90 -19.03 -9.64 5.36
CA LYS A 90 -19.40 -8.67 4.31
C LYS A 90 -18.23 -7.76 3.96
N TYR A 91 -17.52 -7.21 4.96
CA TYR A 91 -16.32 -6.39 4.74
C TYR A 91 -15.19 -7.19 4.12
N GLY A 92 -14.99 -8.42 4.55
CA GLY A 92 -13.97 -9.30 3.97
C GLY A 92 -14.23 -9.58 2.49
N LEU A 93 -15.48 -9.80 2.11
CA LEU A 93 -15.85 -10.00 0.71
C LEU A 93 -15.63 -8.74 -0.13
N GLN A 94 -16.01 -7.57 0.39
CA GLN A 94 -15.78 -6.29 -0.30
C GLN A 94 -14.31 -6.03 -0.51
N PHE A 95 -13.49 -6.31 0.48
CA PHE A 95 -12.04 -6.15 0.39
C PHE A 95 -11.44 -7.11 -0.65
N ALA A 96 -11.86 -8.36 -0.65
CA ALA A 96 -11.41 -9.34 -1.64
C ALA A 96 -11.78 -8.91 -3.07
N ASP A 97 -12.97 -8.34 -3.25
CA ASP A 97 -13.43 -7.81 -4.53
C ASP A 97 -12.54 -6.66 -5.00
N LEU A 98 -12.20 -5.75 -4.11
CA LEU A 98 -11.32 -4.62 -4.40
C LEU A 98 -9.93 -5.10 -4.85
N VAL A 99 -9.38 -6.07 -4.15
CA VAL A 99 -8.08 -6.67 -4.50
C VAL A 99 -8.13 -7.32 -5.87
N ARG A 100 -9.19 -8.04 -6.19
CA ARG A 100 -9.36 -8.67 -7.52
C ARG A 100 -9.43 -7.62 -8.64
N ARG A 101 -10.19 -6.54 -8.43
CA ARG A 101 -10.29 -5.44 -9.41
C ARG A 101 -8.93 -4.83 -9.67
N ASN A 102 -8.14 -4.59 -8.64
CA ASN A 102 -6.82 -3.99 -8.76
C ASN A 102 -5.82 -4.92 -9.44
N ARG A 103 -5.89 -6.21 -9.19
CA ARG A 103 -5.08 -7.21 -9.92
C ARG A 103 -5.45 -7.23 -11.40
N GLY A 104 -6.73 -7.15 -11.73
CA GLY A 104 -7.19 -7.05 -13.10
C GLY A 104 -6.67 -5.79 -13.80
N ALA A 105 -6.76 -4.65 -13.14
CA ALA A 105 -6.23 -3.38 -13.65
C ALA A 105 -4.72 -3.42 -13.84
N ALA A 106 -3.97 -4.00 -12.91
CA ALA A 106 -2.51 -4.15 -13.01
C ALA A 106 -2.12 -5.04 -14.18
N LYS A 107 -2.84 -6.13 -14.43
CA LYS A 107 -2.60 -7.01 -15.58
C LYS A 107 -2.91 -6.32 -16.90
N THR A 108 -3.91 -5.46 -16.91
CA THR A 108 -4.29 -4.72 -18.14
C THR A 108 -3.28 -3.63 -18.44
N ALA A 109 -2.66 -3.03 -17.43
CA ALA A 109 -1.64 -1.98 -17.58
C ALA A 109 -0.25 -2.53 -17.97
N ALA A 110 -0.05 -3.80 -17.79
CA ALA A 110 1.21 -4.45 -18.15
C ALA A 110 1.22 -4.85 -19.63
#